data_1f685a202afcf9f9a72997a21a43abab
#
_entry.id   1f685a202afcf9f9a72997a21a43abab
#
_cell.length_a   1.000
_cell.length_b   1.000
_cell.length_c   1.000
_cell.angle_alpha   90.00
_cell.angle_beta   90.00
_cell.angle_gamma   90.00
#
_symmetry.space_group_name_H-M   'P 1'
#
loop_
_entity.id
_entity.type
_entity.pdbx_description
1 polymer ?
#
loop_
_entity_poly.entity_id
_entity_poly.type
_entity_poly.pdbx_seq_one_letter_code
_entity_poly.pdbx_strand_id
1 'polypeptide(L)'
;MKTTRALRKKLDNWKKKPIVAPGVHDPYCARIAETLGFDTLYMGGAATSMSRLGMADFGLATATEVQANARYITSVTDLPLIADSDNGYGNALNTMRTVKDYIRAGVAGIHIEDQEIPKRCGHLKGKMVVSVEEMVGKIKAAKKVINEEDPDFVLIARTDARGAVGGGLDDAVRRLKAYRRAGADLVFADGLLSKDELATICRETAAPAVFHPTAISPRLRVDECHEIGVALMIYPFASIHAMSVAVWDFLAQLKKEDTGAQVKFEERYKGHPLSDLRKLFDLGGLAELQAYEREFIPADEVKAKYGKQTIGI
;
A
#
# COMPACT_ATOMS: atom_id res chain seq x y z
N MET A 1 -2.78 8.22 18.76
CA MET A 1 -1.33 7.77 18.83
C MET A 1 -0.80 7.92 17.41
N LYS A 2 0.43 8.43 17.22
CA LYS A 2 0.98 8.50 15.83
C LYS A 2 0.92 7.13 15.14
N THR A 3 0.57 7.12 13.86
CA THR A 3 0.47 5.90 13.03
C THR A 3 1.80 5.13 12.97
N THR A 4 2.93 5.85 12.91
CA THR A 4 4.29 5.29 12.97
C THR A 4 4.51 4.47 14.22
N ARG A 5 4.16 5.00 15.40
CA ARG A 5 4.28 4.30 16.68
C ARG A 5 3.33 3.10 16.78
N ALA A 6 2.14 3.19 16.16
CA ALA A 6 1.22 2.06 16.09
C ALA A 6 1.81 0.91 15.29
N LEU A 7 2.41 1.19 14.13
CA LEU A 7 3.09 0.19 13.31
C LEU A 7 4.31 -0.40 14.05
N ARG A 8 5.13 0.44 14.70
CA ARG A 8 6.30 -0.01 15.46
C ARG A 8 5.91 -1.01 16.56
N LYS A 9 4.88 -0.72 17.34
CA LYS A 9 4.36 -1.66 18.36
C LYS A 9 3.90 -2.99 17.78
N LYS A 10 3.31 -3.00 16.58
CA LYS A 10 2.93 -4.25 15.91
C LYS A 10 4.16 -5.04 15.50
N LEU A 11 5.17 -4.35 14.95
CA LEU A 11 6.45 -4.97 14.61
C LEU A 11 7.19 -5.55 15.82
N ASP A 12 7.17 -4.89 16.96
CA ASP A 12 7.78 -5.41 18.19
C ASP A 12 7.09 -6.70 18.66
N ASN A 13 5.84 -6.91 18.28
CA ASN A 13 5.02 -8.06 18.64
C ASN A 13 4.78 -9.05 17.48
N TRP A 14 5.44 -8.89 16.33
CA TRP A 14 5.17 -9.69 15.14
C TRP A 14 5.29 -11.21 15.37
N LYS A 15 6.18 -11.65 16.26
CA LYS A 15 6.33 -13.07 16.61
C LYS A 15 5.09 -13.68 17.27
N LYS A 16 4.21 -12.86 17.85
CA LYS A 16 2.93 -13.30 18.44
C LYS A 16 1.80 -13.23 17.41
N LYS A 17 1.81 -12.22 16.57
CA LYS A 17 0.79 -11.98 15.56
C LYS A 17 1.42 -11.30 14.33
N PRO A 18 1.39 -11.92 13.14
CA PRO A 18 1.86 -11.31 11.93
C PRO A 18 0.96 -10.12 11.54
N ILE A 19 1.54 -9.14 10.86
CA ILE A 19 0.81 -8.00 10.34
C ILE A 19 0.25 -8.38 8.97
N VAL A 20 -1.03 -8.08 8.73
CA VAL A 20 -1.70 -8.28 7.44
C VAL A 20 -2.16 -6.93 6.93
N ALA A 21 -1.63 -6.51 5.78
CA ALA A 21 -1.92 -5.21 5.18
C ALA A 21 -2.52 -5.39 3.76
N PRO A 22 -3.85 -5.21 3.61
CA PRO A 22 -4.47 -5.20 2.29
C PRO A 22 -3.99 -4.01 1.47
N GLY A 23 -3.83 -4.22 0.16
CA GLY A 23 -3.52 -3.17 -0.79
C GLY A 23 -4.74 -2.28 -1.02
N VAL A 24 -4.58 -1.00 -0.73
CA VAL A 24 -5.55 0.06 -1.03
C VAL A 24 -4.95 1.00 -2.07
N HIS A 25 -5.70 1.32 -3.11
CA HIS A 25 -5.20 2.16 -4.19
C HIS A 25 -5.70 3.60 -4.14
N ASP A 26 -6.66 3.87 -3.25
CA ASP A 26 -7.25 5.19 -3.03
C ASP A 26 -7.82 5.35 -1.61
N PRO A 27 -8.26 6.57 -1.23
CA PRO A 27 -8.84 6.85 0.08
C PRO A 27 -10.14 6.08 0.36
N TYR A 28 -10.97 5.86 -0.66
CA TYR A 28 -12.25 5.17 -0.46
C TYR A 28 -12.05 3.69 -0.14
N CYS A 29 -11.10 3.03 -0.80
CA CYS A 29 -10.69 1.67 -0.46
C CYS A 29 -10.07 1.58 0.95
N ALA A 30 -9.38 2.63 1.41
CA ALA A 30 -8.87 2.67 2.77
C ALA A 30 -10.00 2.67 3.81
N ARG A 31 -11.06 3.46 3.60
CA ARG A 31 -12.27 3.47 4.45
C ARG A 31 -12.98 2.11 4.46
N ILE A 32 -13.07 1.43 3.31
CA ILE A 32 -13.62 0.07 3.23
C ILE A 32 -12.80 -0.88 4.10
N ALA A 33 -11.47 -0.87 3.95
CA ALA A 33 -10.59 -1.75 4.71
C ALA A 33 -10.67 -1.49 6.22
N GLU A 34 -10.71 -0.24 6.64
CA GLU A 34 -10.91 0.16 8.04
C GLU A 34 -12.25 -0.31 8.60
N THR A 35 -13.33 -0.12 7.86
CA THR A 35 -14.68 -0.58 8.23
C THR A 35 -14.76 -2.10 8.40
N LEU A 36 -13.99 -2.84 7.60
CA LEU A 36 -13.88 -4.29 7.68
C LEU A 36 -12.97 -4.78 8.83
N GLY A 37 -12.36 -3.86 9.60
CA GLY A 37 -11.55 -4.18 10.77
C GLY A 37 -10.11 -4.52 10.47
N PHE A 38 -9.58 -4.18 9.31
CA PHE A 38 -8.14 -4.20 9.10
C PHE A 38 -7.48 -3.13 9.98
N ASP A 39 -6.27 -3.41 10.42
CA ASP A 39 -5.55 -2.59 11.39
C ASP A 39 -4.21 -2.05 10.85
N THR A 40 -3.92 -2.28 9.59
CA THR A 40 -2.73 -1.80 8.85
C THR A 40 -3.06 -1.83 7.36
N LEU A 41 -2.60 -0.85 6.59
CA LEU A 41 -2.85 -0.71 5.16
C LEU A 41 -1.54 -0.73 4.37
N TYR A 42 -1.63 -1.11 3.10
CA TYR A 42 -0.53 -1.04 2.16
C TYR A 42 -0.93 -0.27 0.89
N MET A 43 -0.07 0.62 0.40
CA MET A 43 -0.21 1.31 -0.89
C MET A 43 0.92 0.89 -1.83
N GLY A 44 0.57 0.17 -2.90
CA GLY A 44 1.54 -0.28 -3.91
C GLY A 44 1.70 0.72 -5.06
N GLY A 45 2.92 0.83 -5.60
CA GLY A 45 3.23 1.68 -6.75
C GLY A 45 2.46 1.25 -8.00
N ALA A 46 2.37 -0.05 -8.27
CA ALA A 46 1.62 -0.57 -9.41
C ALA A 46 0.12 -0.24 -9.35
N ALA A 47 -0.52 -0.43 -8.20
CA ALA A 47 -1.93 -0.08 -8.02
C ALA A 47 -2.16 1.45 -8.12
N THR A 48 -1.21 2.25 -7.63
CA THR A 48 -1.23 3.71 -7.77
C THR A 48 -1.07 4.13 -9.24
N SER A 49 -0.12 3.56 -9.98
CA SER A 49 0.07 3.84 -11.41
C SER A 49 -1.20 3.53 -12.21
N MET A 50 -1.81 2.37 -11.98
CA MET A 50 -3.07 1.98 -12.64
C MET A 50 -4.22 2.92 -12.29
N SER A 51 -4.40 3.25 -11.01
CA SER A 51 -5.56 4.05 -10.58
C SER A 51 -5.42 5.54 -10.88
N ARG A 52 -4.21 6.10 -10.86
CA ARG A 52 -3.99 7.54 -11.05
C ARG A 52 -3.66 7.91 -12.48
N LEU A 53 -2.90 7.07 -13.17
CA LEU A 53 -2.44 7.36 -14.53
C LEU A 53 -3.13 6.49 -15.60
N GLY A 54 -3.83 5.42 -15.21
CA GLY A 54 -4.35 4.43 -16.15
C GLY A 54 -3.24 3.66 -16.87
N MET A 55 -2.03 3.60 -16.29
CA MET A 55 -0.84 3.04 -16.93
C MET A 55 -0.27 1.86 -16.15
N ALA A 56 0.41 0.96 -16.87
CA ALA A 56 1.16 -0.12 -16.25
C ALA A 56 2.36 0.44 -15.45
N ASP A 57 2.82 -0.35 -14.47
CA ASP A 57 3.94 0.01 -13.60
C ASP A 57 5.29 -0.18 -14.31
N PHE A 58 5.80 0.92 -14.88
CA PHE A 58 7.11 1.02 -15.56
C PHE A 58 7.95 2.19 -15.06
N GLY A 59 7.75 2.60 -13.80
CA GLY A 59 8.45 3.75 -13.24
C GLY A 59 8.02 5.09 -13.86
N LEU A 60 6.79 5.17 -14.40
CA LEU A 60 6.24 6.39 -15.02
C LEU A 60 5.63 7.33 -13.99
N ALA A 61 5.09 6.79 -12.89
CA ALA A 61 4.55 7.61 -11.81
C ALA A 61 5.68 8.36 -11.11
N THR A 62 5.52 9.67 -10.98
CA THR A 62 6.51 10.51 -10.29
C THR A 62 6.38 10.40 -8.78
N ALA A 63 7.46 10.73 -8.05
CA ALA A 63 7.41 10.82 -6.59
C ALA A 63 6.23 11.66 -6.09
N THR A 64 5.97 12.80 -6.73
CA THR A 64 4.88 13.72 -6.34
C THR A 64 3.52 13.07 -6.47
N GLU A 65 3.26 12.33 -7.54
CA GLU A 65 1.98 11.65 -7.78
C GLU A 65 1.75 10.51 -6.77
N VAL A 66 2.78 9.71 -6.51
CA VAL A 66 2.69 8.59 -5.57
C VAL A 66 2.52 9.11 -4.13
N GLN A 67 3.29 10.10 -3.72
CA GLN A 67 3.20 10.75 -2.41
C GLN A 67 1.86 11.48 -2.21
N ALA A 68 1.32 12.11 -3.26
CA ALA A 68 -0.01 12.72 -3.19
C ALA A 68 -1.09 11.67 -2.90
N ASN A 69 -1.03 10.50 -3.54
CA ASN A 69 -1.95 9.41 -3.26
C ASN A 69 -1.82 8.92 -1.80
N ALA A 70 -0.58 8.74 -1.31
CA ALA A 70 -0.34 8.36 0.09
C ALA A 70 -0.95 9.37 1.06
N ARG A 71 -0.77 10.69 0.81
CA ARG A 71 -1.36 11.75 1.62
C ARG A 71 -2.88 11.73 1.61
N TYR A 72 -3.52 11.47 0.47
CA TYR A 72 -4.98 11.36 0.42
C TYR A 72 -5.47 10.15 1.22
N ILE A 73 -4.79 9.01 1.16
CA ILE A 73 -5.14 7.83 1.94
C ILE A 73 -5.00 8.12 3.44
N THR A 74 -3.88 8.66 3.88
CA THR A 74 -3.65 8.96 5.30
C THR A 74 -4.55 10.05 5.86
N SER A 75 -5.14 10.91 5.01
CA SER A 75 -6.06 11.96 5.45
C SER A 75 -7.46 11.46 5.84
N VAL A 76 -7.81 10.21 5.53
CA VAL A 76 -9.15 9.66 5.77
C VAL A 76 -9.17 8.47 6.73
N THR A 77 -8.05 8.07 7.28
CA THR A 77 -7.93 6.95 8.23
C THR A 77 -6.79 7.17 9.22
N ASP A 78 -6.95 6.68 10.44
CA ASP A 78 -5.91 6.65 11.47
C ASP A 78 -5.09 5.33 11.46
N LEU A 79 -5.35 4.45 10.49
CA LEU A 79 -4.59 3.21 10.35
C LEU A 79 -3.16 3.46 9.84
N PRO A 80 -2.16 2.71 10.34
CA PRO A 80 -0.82 2.76 9.79
C PRO A 80 -0.82 2.37 8.30
N LEU A 81 -0.34 3.27 7.45
CA LEU A 81 -0.11 3.02 6.03
C LEU A 81 1.36 2.68 5.79
N ILE A 82 1.62 1.56 5.12
CA ILE A 82 2.92 1.23 4.53
C ILE A 82 2.84 1.54 3.04
N ALA A 83 3.79 2.31 2.50
CA ALA A 83 3.75 2.73 1.11
C ALA A 83 4.95 2.23 0.30
N ASP A 84 4.70 1.94 -0.96
CA ASP A 84 5.73 1.79 -1.98
C ASP A 84 6.40 3.15 -2.26
N SER A 85 7.73 3.18 -2.29
CA SER A 85 8.51 4.36 -2.66
C SER A 85 9.47 4.07 -3.82
N ASP A 86 9.13 3.08 -4.63
CA ASP A 86 9.95 2.63 -5.75
C ASP A 86 11.43 2.46 -5.31
N ASN A 87 12.37 2.94 -6.09
CA ASN A 87 13.80 2.92 -5.76
C ASN A 87 14.30 4.16 -4.98
N GLY A 88 13.38 4.92 -4.37
CA GLY A 88 13.68 6.20 -3.69
C GLY A 88 13.78 7.39 -4.64
N TYR A 89 13.40 7.22 -5.91
CA TYR A 89 13.33 8.22 -6.99
C TYR A 89 14.69 8.90 -7.28
N GLY A 90 15.77 8.14 -7.16
CA GLY A 90 17.11 8.60 -7.50
C GLY A 90 18.18 8.03 -6.57
N ASN A 91 19.23 8.81 -6.30
CA ASN A 91 20.33 8.42 -5.43
C ASN A 91 20.02 8.64 -3.93
N ALA A 92 21.03 8.49 -3.07
CA ALA A 92 20.88 8.67 -1.62
C ALA A 92 20.29 10.04 -1.20
N LEU A 93 20.61 11.13 -1.92
CA LEU A 93 20.10 12.47 -1.63
C LEU A 93 18.60 12.57 -1.98
N ASN A 94 18.18 11.99 -3.10
CA ASN A 94 16.76 11.89 -3.47
C ASN A 94 16.00 11.06 -2.43
N THR A 95 16.57 9.95 -1.98
CA THR A 95 16.01 9.09 -0.94
C THR A 95 15.77 9.84 0.38
N MET A 96 16.69 10.71 0.79
CA MET A 96 16.48 11.56 1.98
C MET A 96 15.23 12.43 1.85
N ARG A 97 15.06 13.08 0.70
CA ARG A 97 13.87 13.90 0.41
C ARG A 97 12.60 13.04 0.40
N THR A 98 12.65 11.91 -0.30
CA THR A 98 11.54 10.96 -0.38
C THR A 98 11.05 10.55 1.00
N VAL A 99 11.95 10.14 1.90
CA VAL A 99 11.60 9.75 3.27
C VAL A 99 10.94 10.91 4.02
N LYS A 100 11.49 12.13 3.94
CA LYS A 100 10.89 13.33 4.58
C LYS A 100 9.46 13.57 4.08
N ASP A 101 9.25 13.47 2.80
CA ASP A 101 7.96 13.74 2.18
C ASP A 101 6.92 12.68 2.57
N TYR A 102 7.29 11.40 2.68
CA TYR A 102 6.40 10.34 3.18
C TYR A 102 6.08 10.48 4.68
N ILE A 103 7.07 10.86 5.52
CA ILE A 103 6.82 11.17 6.94
C ILE A 103 5.80 12.30 7.06
N ARG A 104 5.96 13.39 6.30
CA ARG A 104 5.04 14.53 6.28
C ARG A 104 3.66 14.18 5.70
N ALA A 105 3.60 13.21 4.81
CA ALA A 105 2.34 12.67 4.31
C ALA A 105 1.60 11.78 5.32
N GLY A 106 2.14 11.55 6.54
CA GLY A 106 1.50 10.74 7.57
C GLY A 106 1.64 9.23 7.38
N VAL A 107 2.49 8.78 6.47
CA VAL A 107 2.79 7.37 6.22
C VAL A 107 3.55 6.79 7.41
N ALA A 108 3.29 5.54 7.76
CA ALA A 108 3.91 4.88 8.92
C ALA A 108 5.20 4.13 8.56
N GLY A 109 5.39 3.78 7.31
CA GLY A 109 6.59 3.12 6.82
C GLY A 109 6.61 3.02 5.30
N ILE A 110 7.78 2.84 4.74
CA ILE A 110 7.97 2.65 3.30
C ILE A 110 8.87 1.45 3.02
N HIS A 111 8.73 0.89 1.81
CA HIS A 111 9.80 0.10 1.25
C HIS A 111 10.51 0.84 0.12
N ILE A 112 11.82 0.60 0.01
CA ILE A 112 12.68 1.09 -1.07
C ILE A 112 13.30 -0.13 -1.73
N GLU A 113 13.25 -0.21 -3.05
CA GLU A 113 13.81 -1.31 -3.83
C GLU A 113 15.15 -0.94 -4.48
N ASP A 114 15.95 -1.94 -4.80
CA ASP A 114 17.28 -1.77 -5.40
C ASP A 114 17.28 -1.78 -6.93
N GLN A 115 16.15 -1.55 -7.59
CA GLN A 115 16.10 -1.46 -9.05
C GLN A 115 16.76 -0.18 -9.59
N GLU A 116 17.36 -0.30 -10.77
CA GLU A 116 17.80 0.85 -11.59
C GLU A 116 16.61 1.66 -12.11
N ILE A 117 16.86 2.90 -12.52
CA ILE A 117 15.87 3.77 -13.17
C ILE A 117 16.02 3.66 -14.70
N PRO A 118 14.93 3.48 -15.45
CA PRO A 118 13.52 3.30 -15.01
C PRO A 118 13.30 1.88 -14.46
N LYS A 119 12.60 1.81 -13.32
CA LYS A 119 12.25 0.53 -12.71
C LYS A 119 11.13 -0.17 -13.49
N ARG A 120 10.93 -1.46 -13.21
CA ARG A 120 9.82 -2.27 -13.72
C ARG A 120 9.08 -2.93 -12.58
N CYS A 121 7.80 -3.23 -12.80
CA CYS A 121 7.06 -4.06 -11.84
C CYS A 121 7.81 -5.36 -11.55
N GLY A 122 7.89 -5.77 -10.28
CA GLY A 122 8.62 -6.97 -9.84
C GLY A 122 8.26 -8.26 -10.57
N HIS A 123 7.06 -8.33 -11.18
CA HIS A 123 6.59 -9.46 -11.98
C HIS A 123 7.08 -9.47 -13.43
N LEU A 124 7.70 -8.39 -13.89
CA LEU A 124 8.16 -8.27 -15.27
C LEU A 124 9.61 -8.71 -15.43
N LYS A 125 9.94 -9.19 -16.63
CA LYS A 125 11.32 -9.57 -17.01
C LYS A 125 12.18 -8.36 -17.31
N GLY A 126 13.52 -8.54 -17.23
CA GLY A 126 14.50 -7.54 -17.62
C GLY A 126 14.74 -6.46 -16.55
N LYS A 127 14.49 -6.77 -15.30
CA LYS A 127 14.88 -5.92 -14.16
C LYS A 127 16.40 -5.90 -14.03
N MET A 128 16.93 -4.72 -13.71
CA MET A 128 18.34 -4.52 -13.34
C MET A 128 18.39 -3.91 -11.94
N VAL A 129 19.40 -4.27 -11.18
CA VAL A 129 19.58 -3.81 -9.81
C VAL A 129 20.88 -3.05 -9.65
N VAL A 130 20.84 -1.98 -8.87
CA VAL A 130 22.03 -1.17 -8.55
C VAL A 130 23.04 -1.96 -7.71
N SER A 131 24.25 -1.46 -7.54
CA SER A 131 25.23 -2.10 -6.65
C SER A 131 24.73 -2.19 -5.21
N VAL A 132 25.27 -3.15 -4.45
CA VAL A 132 24.96 -3.27 -3.02
C VAL A 132 25.36 -2.01 -2.27
N GLU A 133 26.50 -1.42 -2.62
CA GLU A 133 27.05 -0.22 -2.02
C GLU A 133 26.14 0.99 -2.22
N GLU A 134 25.58 1.15 -3.42
CA GLU A 134 24.62 2.21 -3.72
C GLU A 134 23.35 2.06 -2.87
N MET A 135 22.76 0.87 -2.85
CA MET A 135 21.55 0.63 -2.05
C MET A 135 21.81 0.78 -0.54
N VAL A 136 22.96 0.33 -0.04
CA VAL A 136 23.39 0.57 1.35
C VAL A 136 23.49 2.07 1.64
N GLY A 137 24.00 2.86 0.68
CA GLY A 137 24.02 4.32 0.78
C GLY A 137 22.62 4.93 0.91
N LYS A 138 21.67 4.48 0.09
CA LYS A 138 20.25 4.91 0.16
C LYS A 138 19.62 4.55 1.52
N ILE A 139 19.84 3.34 2.02
CA ILE A 139 19.30 2.89 3.31
C ILE A 139 19.87 3.73 4.46
N LYS A 140 21.17 3.97 4.49
CA LYS A 140 21.81 4.81 5.52
C LYS A 140 21.29 6.24 5.48
N ALA A 141 21.10 6.81 4.28
CA ALA A 141 20.53 8.14 4.09
C ALA A 141 19.07 8.21 4.59
N ALA A 142 18.27 7.19 4.27
CA ALA A 142 16.90 7.05 4.80
C ALA A 142 16.89 6.98 6.33
N LYS A 143 17.73 6.14 6.94
CA LYS A 143 17.81 5.99 8.40
C LYS A 143 18.25 7.27 9.10
N LYS A 144 19.16 8.04 8.48
CA LYS A 144 19.53 9.36 9.03
C LYS A 144 18.30 10.26 9.18
N VAL A 145 17.51 10.38 8.12
CA VAL A 145 16.28 11.19 8.12
C VAL A 145 15.26 10.65 9.13
N ILE A 146 15.04 9.34 9.16
CA ILE A 146 14.11 8.70 10.09
C ILE A 146 14.49 9.02 11.54
N ASN A 147 15.76 8.89 11.88
CA ASN A 147 16.24 9.16 13.24
C ASN A 147 16.06 10.63 13.66
N GLU A 148 16.11 11.55 12.69
CA GLU A 148 15.97 12.99 12.93
C GLU A 148 14.50 13.46 12.96
N GLU A 149 13.64 12.92 12.08
CA GLU A 149 12.27 13.43 11.87
C GLU A 149 11.20 12.59 12.61
N ASP A 150 11.29 11.24 12.54
CA ASP A 150 10.37 10.31 13.23
C ASP A 150 11.02 8.94 13.45
N PRO A 151 11.65 8.69 14.60
CA PRO A 151 12.35 7.43 14.90
C PRO A 151 11.47 6.18 14.88
N ASP A 152 10.14 6.32 14.99
CA ASP A 152 9.18 5.23 14.91
C ASP A 152 8.84 4.83 13.46
N PHE A 153 9.21 5.65 12.46
CA PHE A 153 8.97 5.36 11.04
C PHE A 153 9.68 4.09 10.60
N VAL A 154 8.98 3.22 9.85
CA VAL A 154 9.47 1.90 9.46
C VAL A 154 10.11 1.93 8.09
N LEU A 155 11.34 1.42 7.99
CA LEU A 155 12.06 1.25 6.73
C LEU A 155 12.17 -0.21 6.34
N ILE A 156 11.62 -0.56 5.19
CA ILE A 156 11.71 -1.89 4.58
C ILE A 156 12.68 -1.81 3.41
N ALA A 157 13.68 -2.66 3.39
CA ALA A 157 14.57 -2.78 2.24
C ALA A 157 14.13 -3.95 1.35
N ARG A 158 13.79 -3.62 0.09
CA ARG A 158 13.39 -4.58 -0.93
C ARG A 158 14.55 -4.86 -1.88
N THR A 159 14.68 -6.11 -2.30
CA THR A 159 15.54 -6.47 -3.43
C THR A 159 14.75 -7.21 -4.49
N ASP A 160 14.98 -6.86 -5.73
CA ASP A 160 14.47 -7.54 -6.91
C ASP A 160 15.51 -8.48 -7.55
N ALA A 161 16.65 -8.68 -6.89
CA ALA A 161 17.78 -9.46 -7.41
C ALA A 161 17.42 -10.93 -7.69
N ARG A 162 16.40 -11.51 -7.01
CA ARG A 162 15.96 -12.89 -7.27
C ARG A 162 15.60 -13.11 -8.75
N GLY A 163 14.97 -12.14 -9.38
CA GLY A 163 14.50 -12.18 -10.76
C GLY A 163 15.23 -11.21 -11.70
N ALA A 164 16.28 -10.52 -11.25
CA ALA A 164 17.04 -9.58 -12.05
C ALA A 164 17.99 -10.29 -13.02
N VAL A 165 18.42 -9.56 -14.04
CA VAL A 165 19.44 -10.05 -15.00
C VAL A 165 20.74 -10.31 -14.23
N GLY A 166 21.27 -11.53 -14.33
CA GLY A 166 22.48 -11.97 -13.62
C GLY A 166 22.30 -12.17 -12.11
N GLY A 167 21.07 -12.06 -11.59
CA GLY A 167 20.76 -12.26 -10.18
C GLY A 167 20.43 -13.71 -9.82
N GLY A 168 19.81 -13.89 -8.65
CA GLY A 168 19.39 -15.19 -8.12
C GLY A 168 19.11 -15.12 -6.63
N LEU A 169 18.76 -16.27 -6.04
CA LEU A 169 18.43 -16.35 -4.61
C LEU A 169 19.61 -15.95 -3.71
N ASP A 170 20.82 -16.45 -4.04
CA ASP A 170 22.03 -16.16 -3.25
C ASP A 170 22.38 -14.67 -3.28
N ASP A 171 22.22 -14.01 -4.44
CA ASP A 171 22.42 -12.57 -4.54
C ASP A 171 21.36 -11.80 -3.71
N ALA A 172 20.10 -12.22 -3.77
CA ALA A 172 19.06 -11.62 -2.94
C ALA A 172 19.36 -11.75 -1.44
N VAL A 173 19.80 -12.93 -0.97
CA VAL A 173 20.22 -13.16 0.42
C VAL A 173 21.40 -12.25 0.79
N ARG A 174 22.44 -12.20 -0.04
CA ARG A 174 23.64 -11.36 0.17
C ARG A 174 23.26 -9.89 0.33
N ARG A 175 22.40 -9.38 -0.56
CA ARG A 175 21.91 -8.01 -0.56
C ARG A 175 21.10 -7.70 0.70
N LEU A 176 20.10 -8.51 1.02
CA LEU A 176 19.25 -8.28 2.19
C LEU A 176 20.03 -8.33 3.51
N LYS A 177 21.06 -9.20 3.63
CA LYS A 177 21.99 -9.18 4.77
C LYS A 177 22.72 -7.83 4.88
N ALA A 178 23.16 -7.26 3.77
CA ALA A 178 23.82 -5.96 3.76
C ALA A 178 22.84 -4.82 4.10
N TYR A 179 21.62 -4.87 3.56
CA TYR A 179 20.57 -3.88 3.79
C TYR A 179 20.11 -3.88 5.25
N ARG A 180 19.96 -5.07 5.84
CA ARG A 180 19.65 -5.20 7.27
C ARG A 180 20.75 -4.58 8.14
N ARG A 181 22.02 -4.86 7.86
CA ARG A 181 23.16 -4.23 8.56
C ARG A 181 23.23 -2.71 8.37
N ALA A 182 22.74 -2.21 7.24
CA ALA A 182 22.68 -0.77 6.96
C ALA A 182 21.57 -0.04 7.73
N GLY A 183 20.63 -0.79 8.36
CA GLY A 183 19.60 -0.23 9.25
C GLY A 183 18.15 -0.44 8.81
N ALA A 184 17.88 -1.25 7.77
CA ALA A 184 16.50 -1.61 7.43
C ALA A 184 15.83 -2.35 8.61
N ASP A 185 14.56 -2.02 8.88
CA ASP A 185 13.76 -2.66 9.94
C ASP A 185 13.26 -4.04 9.50
N LEU A 186 12.80 -4.15 8.25
CA LEU A 186 12.38 -5.41 7.62
C LEU A 186 13.11 -5.61 6.29
N VAL A 187 13.10 -6.86 5.83
CA VAL A 187 13.63 -7.27 4.54
C VAL A 187 12.52 -7.80 3.64
N PHE A 188 12.66 -7.53 2.33
CA PHE A 188 11.69 -7.95 1.34
C PHE A 188 12.41 -8.45 0.08
N ALA A 189 12.30 -9.74 -0.22
CA ALA A 189 12.74 -10.30 -1.50
C ALA A 189 11.54 -10.44 -2.42
N ASP A 190 11.54 -9.77 -3.56
CA ASP A 190 10.49 -9.92 -4.55
C ASP A 190 10.77 -11.07 -5.52
N GLY A 191 9.70 -11.67 -6.07
CA GLY A 191 9.79 -12.70 -7.08
C GLY A 191 10.27 -14.08 -6.59
N LEU A 192 10.07 -14.41 -5.31
CA LEU A 192 10.34 -15.75 -4.77
C LEU A 192 9.40 -16.80 -5.40
N LEU A 193 9.94 -17.94 -5.77
CA LEU A 193 9.23 -18.97 -6.53
C LEU A 193 8.74 -20.15 -5.67
N SER A 194 9.22 -20.28 -4.42
CA SER A 194 8.82 -21.40 -3.54
C SER A 194 8.79 -21.00 -2.07
N LYS A 195 8.14 -21.83 -1.24
CA LYS A 195 8.17 -21.73 0.21
C LYS A 195 9.60 -21.85 0.76
N ASP A 196 10.41 -22.74 0.15
CA ASP A 196 11.78 -22.96 0.57
C ASP A 196 12.69 -21.73 0.30
N GLU A 197 12.48 -21.03 -0.80
CA GLU A 197 13.17 -19.76 -1.05
C GLU A 197 12.83 -18.72 0.00
N LEU A 198 11.53 -18.57 0.35
CA LEU A 198 11.09 -17.66 1.40
C LEU A 198 11.68 -18.05 2.77
N ALA A 199 11.65 -19.34 3.11
CA ALA A 199 12.25 -19.85 4.35
C ALA A 199 13.77 -19.59 4.39
N THR A 200 14.44 -19.70 3.24
CA THR A 200 15.86 -19.37 3.11
C THR A 200 16.12 -17.90 3.37
N ILE A 201 15.33 -16.99 2.78
CA ILE A 201 15.43 -15.55 3.07
C ILE A 201 15.26 -15.28 4.57
N CYS A 202 14.21 -15.80 5.20
CA CYS A 202 13.94 -15.57 6.63
C CYS A 202 15.10 -16.08 7.50
N ARG A 203 15.55 -17.31 7.27
CA ARG A 203 16.64 -17.95 8.03
C ARG A 203 17.96 -17.21 7.85
N GLU A 204 18.35 -16.95 6.61
CA GLU A 204 19.67 -16.41 6.30
C GLU A 204 19.82 -14.93 6.68
N THR A 205 18.74 -14.14 6.61
CA THR A 205 18.80 -12.74 7.02
C THR A 205 18.61 -12.53 8.51
N ALA A 206 18.01 -13.50 9.21
CA ALA A 206 17.62 -13.41 10.62
C ALA A 206 16.84 -12.11 10.93
N ALA A 207 16.07 -11.61 9.97
CA ALA A 207 15.33 -10.36 10.04
C ALA A 207 13.82 -10.61 9.86
N PRO A 208 12.94 -9.77 10.43
CA PRO A 208 11.53 -9.81 10.10
C PRO A 208 11.35 -9.63 8.58
N ALA A 209 10.66 -10.55 7.92
CA ALA A 209 10.48 -10.52 6.48
C ALA A 209 9.10 -10.00 6.07
N VAL A 210 9.06 -9.38 4.90
CA VAL A 210 7.83 -9.04 4.17
C VAL A 210 7.62 -10.08 3.08
N PHE A 211 6.37 -10.50 2.89
CA PHE A 211 5.99 -11.37 1.78
C PHE A 211 4.65 -10.95 1.17
N HIS A 212 4.48 -11.23 -0.10
CA HIS A 212 3.21 -11.12 -0.81
C HIS A 212 2.97 -12.33 -1.73
N PRO A 213 1.78 -12.96 -1.67
CA PRO A 213 1.40 -13.97 -2.62
C PRO A 213 1.06 -13.32 -3.97
N THR A 214 1.69 -13.79 -5.05
CA THR A 214 1.50 -13.26 -6.40
C THR A 214 1.21 -14.37 -7.40
N ALA A 215 1.09 -14.00 -8.69
CA ALA A 215 0.92 -14.99 -9.75
C ALA A 215 2.13 -15.92 -9.90
N ILE A 216 3.32 -15.45 -9.55
CA ILE A 216 4.59 -16.20 -9.66
C ILE A 216 5.12 -16.72 -8.33
N SER A 217 4.65 -16.17 -7.21
CA SER A 217 5.05 -16.57 -5.86
C SER A 217 4.09 -17.62 -5.28
N PRO A 218 4.55 -18.45 -4.33
CA PRO A 218 3.67 -19.45 -3.72
C PRO A 218 2.49 -18.79 -3.00
N ARG A 219 1.32 -19.43 -3.08
CA ARG A 219 0.10 -18.96 -2.44
C ARG A 219 0.00 -19.50 -1.02
N LEU A 220 0.87 -19.01 -0.16
CA LEU A 220 0.93 -19.39 1.25
C LEU A 220 -0.09 -18.61 2.07
N ARG A 221 -0.61 -19.25 3.09
CA ARG A 221 -1.48 -18.64 4.09
C ARG A 221 -0.66 -17.82 5.09
N VAL A 222 -1.32 -16.94 5.82
CA VAL A 222 -0.66 -16.07 6.80
C VAL A 222 0.02 -16.87 7.91
N ASP A 223 -0.64 -17.93 8.41
CA ASP A 223 -0.08 -18.85 9.42
C ASP A 223 1.19 -19.57 8.92
N GLU A 224 1.16 -20.13 7.71
CA GLU A 224 2.33 -20.78 7.11
C GLU A 224 3.51 -19.82 6.92
N CYS A 225 3.23 -18.59 6.52
CA CYS A 225 4.24 -17.54 6.36
C CYS A 225 4.83 -17.12 7.71
N HIS A 226 3.98 -16.98 8.73
CA HIS A 226 4.38 -16.60 10.07
C HIS A 226 5.34 -17.63 10.71
N GLU A 227 5.05 -18.94 10.55
CA GLU A 227 5.89 -20.04 11.04
C GLU A 227 7.32 -20.00 10.50
N ILE A 228 7.52 -19.50 9.30
CA ILE A 228 8.83 -19.40 8.65
C ILE A 228 9.52 -18.05 8.83
N GLY A 229 8.92 -17.10 9.54
CA GLY A 229 9.56 -15.85 9.93
C GLY A 229 9.06 -14.60 9.18
N VAL A 230 7.93 -14.68 8.48
CA VAL A 230 7.29 -13.50 7.86
C VAL A 230 6.57 -12.69 8.95
N ALA A 231 6.93 -11.43 9.04
CA ALA A 231 6.34 -10.48 10.00
C ALA A 231 5.19 -9.67 9.38
N LEU A 232 5.25 -9.44 8.08
CA LEU A 232 4.30 -8.61 7.34
C LEU A 232 3.89 -9.28 6.03
N MET A 233 2.59 -9.55 5.92
CA MET A 233 1.94 -9.98 4.68
C MET A 233 1.28 -8.78 4.01
N ILE A 234 1.64 -8.48 2.78
CA ILE A 234 0.99 -7.45 1.96
C ILE A 234 0.23 -8.08 0.79
N TYR A 235 -0.85 -7.44 0.37
CA TYR A 235 -1.68 -7.88 -0.77
C TYR A 235 -1.83 -6.73 -1.77
N PRO A 236 -0.79 -6.39 -2.55
CA PRO A 236 -0.70 -5.14 -3.32
C PRO A 236 -1.87 -4.87 -4.26
N PHE A 237 -2.39 -5.93 -4.87
CA PHE A 237 -3.45 -5.84 -5.88
C PHE A 237 -4.86 -6.09 -5.34
N ALA A 238 -5.06 -6.26 -4.03
CA ALA A 238 -6.35 -6.68 -3.46
C ALA A 238 -7.52 -5.81 -3.93
N SER A 239 -7.46 -4.51 -3.70
CA SER A 239 -8.57 -3.61 -4.05
C SER A 239 -8.64 -3.30 -5.55
N ILE A 240 -7.50 -2.99 -6.20
CA ILE A 240 -7.51 -2.60 -7.61
C ILE A 240 -7.96 -3.74 -8.52
N HIS A 241 -7.57 -4.98 -8.24
CA HIS A 241 -7.99 -6.14 -9.05
C HIS A 241 -9.47 -6.44 -8.85
N ALA A 242 -9.95 -6.47 -7.60
CA ALA A 242 -11.37 -6.70 -7.30
C ALA A 242 -12.25 -5.63 -7.96
N MET A 243 -11.88 -4.34 -7.83
CA MET A 243 -12.57 -3.24 -8.48
C MET A 243 -12.57 -3.38 -10.01
N SER A 244 -11.42 -3.68 -10.62
CA SER A 244 -11.30 -3.77 -12.08
C SER A 244 -12.22 -4.84 -12.65
N VAL A 245 -12.30 -6.01 -12.02
CA VAL A 245 -13.20 -7.09 -12.45
C VAL A 245 -14.66 -6.67 -12.30
N ALA A 246 -15.04 -6.14 -11.14
CA ALA A 246 -16.42 -5.73 -10.88
C ALA A 246 -16.88 -4.60 -11.83
N VAL A 247 -16.02 -3.60 -12.07
CA VAL A 247 -16.30 -2.49 -13.00
C VAL A 247 -16.41 -3.00 -14.43
N TRP A 248 -15.50 -3.89 -14.86
CA TRP A 248 -15.55 -4.48 -16.19
C TRP A 248 -16.87 -5.21 -16.44
N ASP A 249 -17.27 -6.08 -15.52
CA ASP A 249 -18.50 -6.88 -15.65
C ASP A 249 -19.74 -5.99 -15.68
N PHE A 250 -19.81 -5.01 -14.79
CA PHE A 250 -20.93 -4.07 -14.72
C PHE A 250 -21.03 -3.23 -16.01
N LEU A 251 -19.93 -2.62 -16.47
CA LEU A 251 -19.95 -1.79 -17.67
C LEU A 251 -20.23 -2.60 -18.94
N ALA A 252 -19.75 -3.85 -19.02
CA ALA A 252 -20.08 -4.75 -20.13
C ALA A 252 -21.58 -5.07 -20.18
N GLN A 253 -22.22 -5.23 -19.01
CA GLN A 253 -23.65 -5.44 -18.91
C GLN A 253 -24.41 -4.15 -19.22
N LEU A 254 -24.00 -3.01 -18.69
CA LEU A 254 -24.59 -1.69 -18.93
C LEU A 254 -24.65 -1.36 -20.44
N LYS A 255 -23.55 -1.68 -21.16
CA LYS A 255 -23.51 -1.50 -22.63
C LYS A 255 -24.57 -2.31 -23.41
N LYS A 256 -25.01 -3.44 -22.85
CA LYS A 256 -25.99 -4.32 -23.51
C LYS A 256 -27.45 -4.06 -23.09
N GLU A 257 -27.66 -3.63 -21.87
CA GLU A 257 -28.97 -3.62 -21.21
C GLU A 257 -29.39 -2.26 -20.66
N ASP A 258 -28.58 -1.20 -20.89
CA ASP A 258 -28.84 0.17 -20.37
C ASP A 258 -29.23 0.16 -18.86
N THR A 259 -30.29 0.86 -18.50
CA THR A 259 -30.83 0.94 -17.13
C THR A 259 -31.16 -0.45 -16.54
N GLY A 260 -31.46 -1.45 -17.37
CA GLY A 260 -31.71 -2.82 -16.92
C GLY A 260 -30.52 -3.44 -16.18
N ALA A 261 -29.31 -3.09 -16.57
CA ALA A 261 -28.10 -3.54 -15.88
C ALA A 261 -28.01 -2.94 -14.46
N GLN A 262 -28.36 -1.66 -14.30
CA GLN A 262 -28.36 -1.00 -12.99
C GLN A 262 -29.39 -1.64 -12.06
N VAL A 263 -30.61 -1.87 -12.53
CA VAL A 263 -31.67 -2.53 -11.74
C VAL A 263 -31.21 -3.91 -11.27
N LYS A 264 -30.63 -4.73 -12.17
CA LYS A 264 -30.12 -6.06 -11.83
C LYS A 264 -28.97 -6.00 -10.81
N PHE A 265 -28.10 -4.99 -10.93
CA PHE A 265 -27.00 -4.78 -9.99
C PHE A 265 -27.53 -4.44 -8.60
N GLU A 266 -28.47 -3.50 -8.50
CA GLU A 266 -29.12 -3.12 -7.23
C GLU A 266 -29.85 -4.29 -6.60
N GLU A 267 -30.60 -5.09 -7.36
CA GLU A 267 -31.25 -6.31 -6.89
C GLU A 267 -30.26 -7.34 -6.37
N ARG A 268 -29.15 -7.58 -7.12
CA ARG A 268 -28.10 -8.54 -6.74
C ARG A 268 -27.46 -8.18 -5.41
N TYR A 269 -27.24 -6.89 -5.15
CA TYR A 269 -26.58 -6.40 -3.95
C TYR A 269 -27.56 -5.86 -2.90
N LYS A 270 -28.83 -6.14 -3.02
CA LYS A 270 -29.82 -5.77 -2.00
C LYS A 270 -29.42 -6.29 -0.63
N GLY A 271 -29.34 -5.38 0.35
CA GLY A 271 -28.89 -5.69 1.72
C GLY A 271 -27.39 -5.68 1.94
N HIS A 272 -26.57 -5.50 0.90
CA HIS A 272 -25.13 -5.29 1.06
C HIS A 272 -24.86 -3.97 1.81
N PRO A 273 -23.79 -3.86 2.65
CA PRO A 273 -23.43 -2.61 3.34
C PRO A 273 -23.24 -1.40 2.44
N LEU A 274 -22.98 -1.59 1.16
CA LEU A 274 -22.79 -0.53 0.15
C LEU A 274 -23.83 -0.65 -0.98
N SER A 275 -25.07 -1.07 -0.67
CA SER A 275 -26.07 -1.40 -1.70
C SER A 275 -26.73 -0.20 -2.37
N ASP A 276 -26.62 0.99 -1.78
CA ASP A 276 -27.31 2.18 -2.27
C ASP A 276 -26.46 3.45 -2.08
N LEU A 277 -26.86 4.52 -2.74
CA LEU A 277 -26.11 5.77 -2.78
C LEU A 277 -25.93 6.39 -1.38
N ARG A 278 -26.92 6.26 -0.49
CA ARG A 278 -26.83 6.77 0.87
C ARG A 278 -25.70 6.10 1.64
N LYS A 279 -25.61 4.77 1.57
CA LYS A 279 -24.54 4.01 2.24
C LYS A 279 -23.14 4.31 1.67
N LEU A 280 -23.05 4.60 0.38
CA LEU A 280 -21.79 5.07 -0.21
C LEU A 280 -21.35 6.41 0.38
N PHE A 281 -22.28 7.36 0.55
CA PHE A 281 -21.98 8.64 1.19
C PHE A 281 -21.69 8.51 2.68
N ASP A 282 -22.41 7.62 3.39
CA ASP A 282 -22.18 7.38 4.82
C ASP A 282 -20.74 6.84 5.05
N LEU A 283 -20.28 5.90 4.21
CA LEU A 283 -18.87 5.47 4.22
C LEU A 283 -17.91 6.63 3.91
N GLY A 284 -18.30 7.56 3.05
CA GLY A 284 -17.57 8.79 2.75
C GLY A 284 -17.54 9.83 3.86
N GLY A 285 -18.22 9.58 5.00
CA GLY A 285 -18.25 10.48 6.14
C GLY A 285 -19.44 11.46 6.15
N LEU A 286 -20.52 11.19 5.44
CA LEU A 286 -21.67 12.10 5.32
C LEU A 286 -22.23 12.51 6.69
N ALA A 287 -22.36 11.57 7.64
CA ALA A 287 -22.91 11.85 8.96
C ALA A 287 -22.05 12.86 9.74
N GLU A 288 -20.73 12.76 9.64
CA GLU A 288 -19.78 13.69 10.26
C GLU A 288 -19.88 15.09 9.64
N LEU A 289 -19.88 15.15 8.30
CA LEU A 289 -20.04 16.42 7.58
C LEU A 289 -21.36 17.11 7.91
N GLN A 290 -22.46 16.37 8.00
CA GLN A 290 -23.74 16.91 8.44
C GLN A 290 -23.76 17.36 9.91
N ALA A 291 -22.96 16.73 10.77
CA ALA A 291 -22.80 17.18 12.14
C ALA A 291 -22.06 18.54 12.20
N TYR A 292 -20.95 18.68 11.45
CA TYR A 292 -20.23 19.94 11.34
C TYR A 292 -21.08 21.05 10.69
N GLU A 293 -21.88 20.72 9.68
CA GLU A 293 -22.82 21.69 9.08
C GLU A 293 -23.76 22.25 10.12
N ARG A 294 -24.37 21.40 10.95
CA ARG A 294 -25.28 21.83 12.03
C ARG A 294 -24.58 22.62 13.13
N GLU A 295 -23.31 22.34 13.39
CA GLU A 295 -22.53 23.00 14.45
C GLU A 295 -22.03 24.38 14.02
N PHE A 296 -21.57 24.50 12.78
CA PHE A 296 -20.81 25.68 12.33
C PHE A 296 -21.54 26.58 11.34
N ILE A 297 -22.64 26.14 10.73
CA ILE A 297 -23.42 26.96 9.79
C ILE A 297 -24.76 27.34 10.41
N PRO A 298 -25.12 28.63 10.46
CA PRO A 298 -26.41 29.07 11.01
C PRO A 298 -27.60 28.40 10.34
N ALA A 299 -28.56 27.94 11.14
CA ALA A 299 -29.71 27.15 10.65
C ALA A 299 -30.58 27.90 9.62
N ASP A 300 -30.67 29.22 9.76
CA ASP A 300 -31.38 30.09 8.81
C ASP A 300 -30.65 30.16 7.45
N GLU A 301 -29.32 30.15 7.45
CA GLU A 301 -28.52 30.11 6.23
C GLU A 301 -28.68 28.76 5.51
N VAL A 302 -28.61 27.64 6.23
CA VAL A 302 -28.85 26.31 5.67
C VAL A 302 -30.26 26.24 5.10
N LYS A 303 -31.26 26.72 5.86
CA LYS A 303 -32.66 26.75 5.42
C LYS A 303 -32.88 27.65 4.20
N ALA A 304 -32.22 28.80 4.13
CA ALA A 304 -32.30 29.72 2.99
C ALA A 304 -31.74 29.10 1.71
N LYS A 305 -30.62 28.38 1.81
CA LYS A 305 -29.94 27.72 0.66
C LYS A 305 -30.64 26.42 0.24
N TYR A 306 -30.99 25.58 1.19
CA TYR A 306 -31.38 24.18 0.93
C TYR A 306 -32.81 23.83 1.36
N GLY A 307 -33.44 24.63 2.19
CA GLY A 307 -34.77 24.34 2.80
C GLY A 307 -35.94 24.28 1.80
N LYS A 308 -35.72 24.64 0.53
CA LYS A 308 -36.74 24.52 -0.55
C LYS A 308 -36.55 23.25 -1.38
N GLN A 309 -35.51 22.48 -1.12
CA GLN A 309 -35.27 21.22 -1.84
C GLN A 309 -36.21 20.13 -1.29
N THR A 310 -36.97 19.53 -2.17
CA THR A 310 -37.93 18.45 -1.82
C THR A 310 -37.44 17.07 -2.24
N ILE A 311 -36.28 17.00 -2.94
CA ILE A 311 -35.68 15.76 -3.46
C ILE A 311 -34.26 15.67 -2.93
N GLY A 312 -33.93 14.54 -2.30
CA GLY A 312 -32.61 14.23 -1.78
C GLY A 312 -32.52 12.77 -1.31
N ILE A 313 -31.32 12.32 -0.97
CA ILE A 313 -31.05 10.99 -0.42
C ILE A 313 -30.94 11.04 1.10
#